data_b22da275ff81d2d97789e5c0a1709b1b
#
_entry.id   b22da275ff81d2d97789e5c0a1709b1b
#
_cell.length_a   1.000
_cell.length_b   1.000
_cell.length_c   1.000
_cell.angle_alpha   90.00
_cell.angle_beta   90.00
_cell.angle_gamma   90.00
#
_symmetry.space_group_name_H-M   'P 1'
#
loop_
_entity.id
_entity.type
_entity.pdbx_description
1 polymer ?
#
loop_
_entity_poly.entity_id
_entity_poly.type
_entity_poly.pdbx_seq_one_letter_code
_entity_poly.pdbx_strand_id
1 'polypeptide(L)'
;MMPNFKIQVLFICALLFMLLTGVIIWASVESNLIQGIEKLASLRWGIATFTDFYIGATFVGVWIGVMEKSVPRGIAWTLAVYILGNLVTLAYVALRVKTSNRFTDIFELR
;
A
#
# COMPACT_ATOMS: atom_id res chain seq x y z
N MET A 1 14.54 -16.70 -17.81
CA MET A 1 14.22 -15.31 -18.19
C MET A 1 12.97 -14.87 -17.44
N MET A 2 13.01 -13.66 -16.91
CA MET A 2 11.86 -13.13 -16.18
C MET A 2 10.71 -12.83 -17.15
N PRO A 3 9.47 -13.27 -16.86
CA PRO A 3 8.33 -12.90 -17.67
C PRO A 3 8.16 -11.39 -17.77
N ASN A 4 7.69 -10.92 -18.93
CA ASN A 4 7.52 -9.48 -19.16
C ASN A 4 6.61 -8.81 -18.13
N PHE A 5 5.56 -9.51 -17.66
CA PHE A 5 4.66 -8.91 -16.69
C PHE A 5 5.37 -8.56 -15.38
N LYS A 6 6.35 -9.38 -14.96
CA LYS A 6 7.11 -9.11 -13.73
C LYS A 6 7.89 -7.79 -13.86
N ILE A 7 8.55 -7.61 -14.98
CA ILE A 7 9.30 -6.38 -15.25
C ILE A 7 8.35 -5.19 -15.27
N GLN A 8 7.23 -5.31 -15.96
CA GLN A 8 6.23 -4.24 -16.07
C GLN A 8 5.62 -3.88 -14.72
N VAL A 9 5.19 -4.88 -13.94
CA VAL A 9 4.57 -4.64 -12.64
C VAL A 9 5.58 -4.07 -11.66
N LEU A 10 6.78 -4.61 -11.61
CA LEU A 10 7.84 -4.09 -10.73
C LEU A 10 8.20 -2.66 -11.09
N PHE A 11 8.28 -2.35 -12.39
CA PHE A 11 8.58 -0.99 -12.85
C PHE A 11 7.48 -0.02 -12.42
N ILE A 12 6.22 -0.40 -12.60
CA ILE A 12 5.07 0.42 -12.19
C ILE A 12 5.06 0.61 -10.66
N CYS A 13 5.29 -0.46 -9.91
CA CYS A 13 5.36 -0.37 -8.44
C CYS A 13 6.48 0.56 -8.00
N ALA A 14 7.65 0.48 -8.64
CA ALA A 14 8.77 1.34 -8.32
C ALA A 14 8.45 2.81 -8.61
N LEU A 15 7.84 3.08 -9.76
CA LEU A 15 7.45 4.45 -10.12
C LEU A 15 6.43 5.01 -9.13
N LEU A 16 5.41 4.23 -8.79
CA LEU A 16 4.38 4.66 -7.84
C LEU A 16 4.96 4.86 -6.44
N PHE A 17 5.84 3.98 -6.03
CA PHE A 17 6.52 4.10 -4.74
C PHE A 17 7.36 5.38 -4.67
N MET A 18 8.11 5.65 -5.72
CA MET A 18 8.95 6.86 -5.79
C MET A 18 8.08 8.12 -5.82
N LEU A 19 6.98 8.09 -6.58
CA LEU A 19 6.05 9.22 -6.65
C LEU A 19 5.46 9.51 -5.27
N LEU A 20 4.95 8.49 -4.59
CA LEU A 20 4.33 8.67 -3.28
C LEU A 20 5.36 9.14 -2.24
N THR A 21 6.57 8.55 -2.26
CA THR A 21 7.65 8.97 -1.38
C THR A 21 8.00 10.44 -1.61
N GLY A 22 8.10 10.84 -2.88
CA GLY A 22 8.38 12.23 -3.22
C GLY A 22 7.31 13.20 -2.73
N VAL A 23 6.04 12.84 -2.87
CA VAL A 23 4.93 13.65 -2.37
C VAL A 23 4.96 13.74 -0.84
N ILE A 24 5.27 12.64 -0.16
CA ILE A 24 5.38 12.64 1.31
C ILE A 24 6.51 13.57 1.76
N ILE A 25 7.66 13.50 1.11
CA ILE A 25 8.79 14.36 1.44
C ILE A 25 8.42 15.83 1.21
N TRP A 26 7.81 16.10 0.06
CA TRP A 26 7.37 17.46 -0.29
C TRP A 26 6.37 18.01 0.74
N ALA A 27 5.40 17.19 1.15
CA ALA A 27 4.42 17.60 2.16
C ALA A 27 5.07 17.82 3.53
N SER A 28 6.09 17.01 3.86
CA SER A 28 6.79 17.09 5.15
C SER A 28 7.61 18.36 5.29
N VAL A 29 7.97 19.02 4.19
CA VAL A 29 8.65 20.31 4.22
C VAL A 29 7.71 21.39 4.76
N GLU A 30 6.42 21.32 4.43
CA GLU A 30 5.43 22.30 4.92
C GLU A 30 5.00 22.01 6.35
N SER A 31 4.70 20.74 6.68
CA SER A 31 4.27 20.36 8.02
C SER A 31 4.55 18.88 8.24
N ASN A 32 4.78 18.50 9.51
CA ASN A 32 5.01 17.10 9.81
C ASN A 32 3.70 16.29 9.67
N LEU A 33 3.81 14.96 9.76
CA LEU A 33 2.66 14.08 9.59
C LEU A 33 1.53 14.37 10.58
N ILE A 34 1.87 14.61 11.84
CA ILE A 34 0.88 14.87 12.89
C ILE A 34 0.12 16.15 12.60
N GLN A 35 0.84 17.21 12.24
CA GLN A 35 0.23 18.50 11.89
C GLN A 35 -0.66 18.36 10.64
N GLY A 36 -0.20 17.60 9.65
CA GLY A 36 -0.98 17.35 8.44
C GLY A 36 -2.28 16.60 8.73
N ILE A 37 -2.22 15.60 9.59
CA ILE A 37 -3.41 14.84 10.02
C ILE A 37 -4.39 15.77 10.74
N GLU A 38 -3.90 16.61 11.67
CA GLU A 38 -4.74 17.54 12.40
C GLU A 38 -5.46 18.52 11.46
N LYS A 39 -4.74 19.05 10.47
CA LYS A 39 -5.32 19.97 9.49
C LYS A 39 -6.40 19.30 8.67
N LEU A 40 -6.14 18.09 8.17
CA LEU A 40 -7.11 17.34 7.38
C LEU A 40 -8.33 16.94 8.20
N ALA A 41 -8.12 16.55 9.45
CA ALA A 41 -9.21 16.15 10.34
C ALA A 41 -10.13 17.30 10.68
N SER A 42 -9.67 18.55 10.56
CA SER A 42 -10.50 19.73 10.79
C SER A 42 -11.43 20.04 9.63
N LEU A 43 -11.23 19.40 8.47
CA LEU A 43 -12.04 19.58 7.26
C LEU A 43 -12.94 18.38 7.04
N ARG A 44 -14.19 18.63 6.63
CA ARG A 44 -15.12 17.55 6.33
C ARG A 44 -14.60 16.69 5.17
N TRP A 45 -14.04 17.32 4.13
CA TRP A 45 -13.44 16.58 3.01
C TRP A 45 -12.20 15.80 3.45
N GLY A 46 -11.45 16.30 4.43
CA GLY A 46 -10.33 15.58 5.01
C GLY A 46 -10.78 14.29 5.71
N ILE A 47 -11.87 14.37 6.49
CA ILE A 47 -12.45 13.20 7.14
C ILE A 47 -12.96 12.19 6.10
N ALA A 48 -13.61 12.68 5.06
CA ALA A 48 -14.08 11.82 3.96
C ALA A 48 -12.90 11.10 3.29
N THR A 49 -11.80 11.80 3.07
CA THR A 49 -10.59 11.24 2.48
C THR A 49 -9.99 10.14 3.38
N PHE A 50 -9.89 10.38 4.68
CA PHE A 50 -9.40 9.38 5.62
C PHE A 50 -10.32 8.15 5.67
N THR A 51 -11.63 8.37 5.68
CA THR A 51 -12.60 7.28 5.69
C THR A 51 -12.42 6.41 4.45
N ASP A 52 -12.33 7.02 3.29
CA ASP A 52 -12.11 6.32 2.03
C ASP A 52 -10.81 5.53 2.07
N PHE A 53 -9.73 6.16 2.51
CA PHE A 53 -8.42 5.51 2.62
C PHE A 53 -8.48 4.27 3.52
N TYR A 54 -9.07 4.40 4.71
CA TYR A 54 -9.10 3.29 5.67
C TYR A 54 -10.03 2.16 5.25
N ILE A 55 -11.11 2.47 4.54
CA ILE A 55 -11.96 1.43 3.95
C ILE A 55 -11.14 0.61 2.94
N GLY A 56 -10.44 1.29 2.04
CA GLY A 56 -9.57 0.62 1.07
C GLY A 56 -8.45 -0.17 1.73
N ALA A 57 -7.83 0.42 2.75
CA ALA A 57 -6.75 -0.24 3.50
C ALA A 57 -7.25 -1.52 4.18
N THR A 58 -8.48 -1.51 4.69
CA THR A 58 -9.08 -2.71 5.30
C THR A 58 -9.23 -3.82 4.28
N PHE A 59 -9.72 -3.51 3.08
CA PHE A 59 -9.82 -4.51 2.01
C PHE A 59 -8.45 -5.06 1.61
N VAL A 60 -7.45 -4.20 1.49
CA VAL A 60 -6.08 -4.65 1.20
C VAL A 60 -5.57 -5.55 2.31
N GLY A 61 -5.81 -5.19 3.57
CA GLY A 61 -5.39 -6.00 4.72
C GLY A 61 -6.03 -7.38 4.73
N VAL A 62 -7.34 -7.45 4.44
CA VAL A 62 -8.05 -8.73 4.33
C VAL A 62 -7.45 -9.57 3.21
N TRP A 63 -7.22 -8.97 2.04
CA TRP A 63 -6.58 -9.66 0.91
C TRP A 63 -5.21 -10.23 1.31
N ILE A 64 -4.37 -9.43 1.95
CA ILE A 64 -3.05 -9.89 2.39
C ILE A 64 -3.18 -11.03 3.39
N GLY A 65 -4.10 -10.91 4.34
CA GLY A 65 -4.34 -11.97 5.33
C GLY A 65 -4.72 -13.28 4.69
N VAL A 66 -5.60 -13.24 3.68
CA VAL A 66 -6.01 -14.42 2.92
C VAL A 66 -4.83 -14.99 2.15
N MET A 67 -4.05 -14.12 1.48
CA MET A 67 -2.90 -14.57 0.68
C MET A 67 -1.82 -15.22 1.56
N GLU A 68 -1.59 -14.68 2.75
CA GLU A 68 -0.55 -15.20 3.65
C GLU A 68 -1.03 -16.41 4.46
N LYS A 69 -2.33 -16.70 4.45
CA LYS A 69 -2.94 -17.81 5.18
C LYS A 69 -2.59 -17.79 6.67
N SER A 70 -2.43 -16.59 7.23
CA SER A 70 -2.03 -16.42 8.62
C SER A 70 -2.69 -15.16 9.18
N VAL A 71 -3.45 -15.31 10.28
CA VAL A 71 -4.09 -14.17 10.92
C VAL A 71 -3.04 -13.20 11.50
N PRO A 72 -1.99 -13.68 12.22
CA PRO A 72 -0.97 -12.75 12.73
C PRO A 72 -0.27 -11.96 11.64
N ARG A 73 0.07 -12.60 10.52
CA ARG A 73 0.70 -11.90 9.40
C ARG A 73 -0.25 -10.89 8.77
N GLY A 74 -1.52 -11.28 8.60
CA GLY A 74 -2.54 -10.38 8.06
C GLY A 74 -2.71 -9.14 8.92
N ILE A 75 -2.75 -9.31 10.24
CA ILE A 75 -2.87 -8.18 11.17
C ILE A 75 -1.65 -7.28 11.08
N ALA A 76 -0.44 -7.87 11.06
CA ALA A 76 0.80 -7.10 10.97
C ALA A 76 0.84 -6.25 9.69
N TRP A 77 0.50 -6.85 8.54
CA TRP A 77 0.47 -6.13 7.27
C TRP A 77 -0.61 -5.05 7.25
N THR A 78 -1.79 -5.33 7.81
CA THR A 78 -2.89 -4.37 7.88
C THR A 78 -2.50 -3.15 8.71
N LEU A 79 -1.88 -3.36 9.87
CA LEU A 79 -1.40 -2.25 10.70
C LEU A 79 -0.34 -1.44 9.96
N ALA A 80 0.55 -2.11 9.24
CA ALA A 80 1.58 -1.43 8.45
C ALA A 80 0.94 -0.55 7.36
N VAL A 81 -0.11 -1.04 6.68
CA VAL A 81 -0.84 -0.25 5.68
C VAL A 81 -1.51 0.95 6.32
N TYR A 82 -2.10 0.78 7.50
CA TYR A 82 -2.75 1.89 8.20
C TYR A 82 -1.75 2.99 8.57
N ILE A 83 -0.52 2.61 8.91
CA ILE A 83 0.50 3.58 9.34
C ILE A 83 1.23 4.18 8.16
N LEU A 84 1.72 3.35 7.23
CA LEU A 84 2.57 3.78 6.12
C LEU A 84 1.82 3.93 4.80
N GLY A 85 0.56 3.50 4.76
CA GLY A 85 -0.28 3.69 3.59
C GLY A 85 0.12 2.79 2.42
N ASN A 86 -0.08 3.31 1.24
CA ASN A 86 0.10 2.53 0.01
C ASN A 86 1.56 2.17 -0.29
N LEU A 87 2.53 2.74 0.42
CA LEU A 87 3.91 2.29 0.31
C LEU A 87 4.03 0.81 0.67
N VAL A 88 3.32 0.39 1.73
CA VAL A 88 3.29 -1.02 2.15
C VAL A 88 2.58 -1.88 1.12
N THR A 89 1.48 -1.40 0.57
CA THR A 89 0.74 -2.12 -0.47
C THR A 89 1.64 -2.38 -1.69
N LEU A 90 2.36 -1.36 -2.14
CA LEU A 90 3.27 -1.48 -3.27
C LEU A 90 4.40 -2.47 -2.97
N ALA A 91 4.94 -2.42 -1.77
CA ALA A 91 5.99 -3.35 -1.35
C ALA A 91 5.48 -4.78 -1.35
N TYR A 92 4.27 -5.01 -0.84
CA TYR A 92 3.68 -6.34 -0.82
C TYR A 92 3.43 -6.89 -2.23
N VAL A 93 2.88 -6.06 -3.12
CA VAL A 93 2.67 -6.47 -4.51
C VAL A 93 3.99 -6.83 -5.17
N ALA A 94 5.03 -6.03 -4.94
CA ALA A 94 6.36 -6.30 -5.50
C ALA A 94 6.91 -7.64 -5.01
N LEU A 95 6.73 -7.96 -3.71
CA LEU A 95 7.17 -9.23 -3.16
C LEU A 95 6.43 -10.41 -3.81
N ARG A 96 5.13 -10.28 -4.02
CA ARG A 96 4.36 -11.33 -4.64
C ARG A 96 4.73 -11.53 -6.12
N VAL A 97 5.02 -10.43 -6.83
CA VAL A 97 5.43 -10.50 -8.23
C VAL A 97 6.72 -11.28 -8.38
N LYS A 98 7.68 -11.09 -7.47
CA LYS A 98 8.96 -11.79 -7.52
C LYS A 98 8.80 -13.31 -7.43
N THR A 99 7.78 -13.78 -6.73
CA THR A 99 7.56 -15.20 -6.49
C THR A 99 6.47 -15.80 -7.37
N SER A 100 5.89 -15.02 -8.28
CA SER A 100 4.80 -15.45 -9.15
C SER A 100 5.32 -15.77 -10.54
N ASN A 101 4.69 -16.76 -11.21
CA ASN A 101 5.04 -17.15 -12.58
C ASN A 101 4.13 -16.47 -13.61
N ARG A 102 2.89 -16.14 -13.21
CA ARG A 102 1.89 -15.48 -14.06
C ARG A 102 1.31 -14.30 -13.31
N PHE A 103 0.80 -13.32 -14.04
CA PHE A 103 0.17 -12.15 -13.43
C PHE A 103 -0.93 -12.55 -12.44
N THR A 104 -1.77 -13.52 -12.81
CA THR A 104 -2.86 -13.96 -11.93
C THR A 104 -2.36 -14.62 -10.64
N ASP A 105 -1.15 -15.18 -10.64
CA ASP A 105 -0.57 -15.82 -9.45
C ASP A 105 -0.38 -14.84 -8.30
N ILE A 106 -0.28 -13.54 -8.59
CA ILE A 106 -0.16 -12.50 -7.56
C ILE A 106 -1.37 -12.54 -6.63
N PHE A 107 -2.54 -12.85 -7.18
CA PHE A 107 -3.82 -12.80 -6.48
C PHE A 107 -4.32 -14.17 -6.06
N GLU A 108 -3.60 -15.24 -6.41
CA GLU A 108 -3.98 -16.60 -6.08
C GLU A 108 -3.35 -17.05 -4.77
N LEU A 109 -4.08 -17.89 -4.03
CA LEU A 109 -3.56 -18.52 -2.83
C LEU A 109 -2.43 -19.49 -3.19
N ARG A 110 -1.43 -19.54 -2.34
CA ARG A 110 -0.31 -20.47 -2.48
C ARG A 110 -0.54 -21.76 -1.74
#